data_d6f5a193963cd4a4ccf3d17c7848bbc4
#
_entry.id   d6f5a193963cd4a4ccf3d17c7848bbc4
#
_cell.length_a   1.000
_cell.length_b   1.000
_cell.length_c   1.000
_cell.angle_alpha   90.00
_cell.angle_beta   90.00
_cell.angle_gamma   90.00
#
_symmetry.space_group_name_H-M   'P 1'
#
loop_
_entity.id
_entity.type
_entity.pdbx_description
1 polymer ?
#
loop_
_entity_poly.entity_id
_entity_poly.type
_entity_poly.pdbx_seq_one_letter_code
_entity_poly.pdbx_strand_id
1 'polypeptide(L)'
;VDLFSRSWAALRTAVADLPDEAFAQPSGCAGWLVRDLACHLIIDAQDVLITLATPAQSEPTHDAVTYWTLSQTPPTGEDPLDALIVRLAAAYQEPRLLKFHLDDLGAAAGRAAVLADPAMRVGTKDQVLTAGDYLDAYVLEWTLHHLDLVAHLPGVPGPPADGLARTREMLEKIAASAFPAAFSDAEALLVGTGRRAPSAAQRAELGELAAKLPLVLG
;
A
#
# COMPACT_ATOMS: atom_id res chain seq x y z
N VAL A 1 -3.77 14.84 -3.19
CA VAL A 1 -5.08 14.31 -3.62
C VAL A 1 -5.01 13.72 -5.02
N ASP A 2 -4.49 14.43 -6.02
CA ASP A 2 -4.47 13.91 -7.41
C ASP A 2 -3.66 12.63 -7.55
N LEU A 3 -2.51 12.54 -6.90
CA LEU A 3 -1.66 11.35 -6.95
C LEU A 3 -2.33 10.16 -6.27
N PHE A 4 -2.93 10.37 -5.09
CA PHE A 4 -3.74 9.37 -4.41
C PHE A 4 -4.84 8.82 -5.33
N SER A 5 -5.62 9.71 -5.95
CA SER A 5 -6.71 9.32 -6.86
C SER A 5 -6.22 8.52 -8.06
N ARG A 6 -5.07 8.89 -8.65
CA ARG A 6 -4.48 8.16 -9.79
C ARG A 6 -3.95 6.79 -9.37
N SER A 7 -3.19 6.72 -8.27
CA SER A 7 -2.65 5.45 -7.76
C SER A 7 -3.76 4.48 -7.41
N TRP A 8 -4.79 4.98 -6.71
CA TRP A 8 -5.95 4.18 -6.35
C TRP A 8 -6.76 3.71 -7.56
N ALA A 9 -7.02 4.60 -8.52
CA ALA A 9 -7.75 4.23 -9.74
C ALA A 9 -6.99 3.17 -10.55
N ALA A 10 -5.66 3.29 -10.67
CA ALA A 10 -4.84 2.30 -11.37
C ALA A 10 -4.90 0.92 -10.71
N LEU A 11 -4.78 0.85 -9.38
CA LEU A 11 -4.88 -0.40 -8.62
C LEU A 11 -6.28 -1.04 -8.75
N ARG A 12 -7.34 -0.25 -8.60
CA ARG A 12 -8.72 -0.73 -8.79
C ARG A 12 -8.95 -1.27 -10.19
N THR A 13 -8.47 -0.57 -11.22
CA THR A 13 -8.56 -1.03 -12.60
C THR A 13 -7.82 -2.35 -12.79
N ALA A 14 -6.59 -2.46 -12.24
CA ALA A 14 -5.84 -3.70 -12.31
C ALA A 14 -6.63 -4.89 -11.71
N VAL A 15 -7.25 -4.72 -10.52
CA VAL A 15 -8.08 -5.77 -9.91
C VAL A 15 -9.34 -6.07 -10.73
N ALA A 16 -10.01 -5.05 -11.26
CA ALA A 16 -11.24 -5.22 -12.06
C ALA A 16 -11.01 -6.06 -13.33
N ASP A 17 -9.84 -5.85 -13.96
CA ASP A 17 -9.49 -6.50 -15.23
C ASP A 17 -8.91 -7.92 -15.05
N LEU A 18 -8.61 -8.36 -13.81
CA LEU A 18 -8.11 -9.71 -13.56
C LEU A 18 -9.12 -10.78 -13.99
N PRO A 19 -8.69 -11.87 -14.63
CA PRO A 19 -9.53 -13.04 -14.80
C PRO A 19 -9.76 -13.75 -13.45
N ASP A 20 -10.85 -14.49 -13.33
CA ASP A 20 -11.26 -15.08 -12.05
C ASP A 20 -10.21 -16.06 -11.47
N GLU A 21 -9.51 -16.79 -12.33
CA GLU A 21 -8.43 -17.71 -11.95
C GLU A 21 -7.22 -17.00 -11.32
N ALA A 22 -7.01 -15.71 -11.59
CA ALA A 22 -5.93 -14.92 -10.97
C ALA A 22 -6.13 -14.77 -9.47
N PHE A 23 -7.35 -14.78 -8.97
CA PHE A 23 -7.64 -14.64 -7.55
C PHE A 23 -7.15 -15.80 -6.68
N ALA A 24 -6.87 -16.95 -7.29
CA ALA A 24 -6.26 -18.10 -6.61
C ALA A 24 -4.73 -18.14 -6.73
N GLN A 25 -4.11 -17.19 -7.42
CA GLN A 25 -2.66 -17.09 -7.50
C GLN A 25 -2.07 -16.46 -6.24
N PRO A 26 -0.81 -16.76 -5.89
CA PRO A 26 -0.09 -16.04 -4.84
C PRO A 26 -0.01 -14.54 -5.14
N SER A 27 -0.08 -13.71 -4.11
CA SER A 27 0.31 -12.30 -4.17
C SER A 27 1.77 -12.09 -3.72
N GLY A 28 2.26 -10.86 -3.76
CA GLY A 28 3.55 -10.49 -3.16
C GLY A 28 3.53 -10.44 -1.63
N CYS A 29 2.35 -10.44 -1.00
CA CYS A 29 2.21 -10.47 0.45
C CYS A 29 2.41 -11.90 0.97
N ALA A 30 3.24 -12.05 2.01
CA ALA A 30 3.53 -13.35 2.60
C ALA A 30 2.24 -14.04 3.09
N GLY A 31 2.03 -15.27 2.64
CA GLY A 31 0.88 -16.10 3.05
C GLY A 31 -0.47 -15.75 2.42
N TRP A 32 -0.53 -14.72 1.54
CA TRP A 32 -1.77 -14.27 0.91
C TRP A 32 -1.85 -14.59 -0.57
N LEU A 33 -3.04 -14.98 -1.00
CA LEU A 33 -3.44 -15.03 -2.41
C LEU A 33 -3.89 -13.64 -2.88
N VAL A 34 -4.02 -13.47 -4.19
CA VAL A 34 -4.58 -12.25 -4.80
C VAL A 34 -5.97 -11.90 -4.23
N ARG A 35 -6.82 -12.90 -3.96
CA ARG A 35 -8.14 -12.67 -3.33
C ARG A 35 -8.02 -12.08 -1.92
N ASP A 36 -7.00 -12.50 -1.16
CA ASP A 36 -6.81 -12.04 0.22
C ASP A 36 -6.33 -10.58 0.20
N LEU A 37 -5.39 -10.26 -0.69
CA LEU A 37 -4.97 -8.89 -0.95
C LEU A 37 -6.14 -8.00 -1.42
N ALA A 38 -6.99 -8.47 -2.35
CA ALA A 38 -8.16 -7.71 -2.79
C ALA A 38 -9.15 -7.45 -1.65
N CYS A 39 -9.30 -8.41 -0.71
CA CYS A 39 -10.09 -8.22 0.51
C CYS A 39 -9.47 -7.18 1.45
N HIS A 40 -8.15 -7.19 1.60
CA HIS A 40 -7.43 -6.18 2.38
C HIS A 40 -7.64 -4.77 1.79
N LEU A 41 -7.55 -4.61 0.47
CA LEU A 41 -7.81 -3.32 -0.19
C LEU A 41 -9.24 -2.79 0.02
N ILE A 42 -10.23 -3.66 0.27
CA ILE A 42 -11.58 -3.25 0.67
C ILE A 42 -11.54 -2.60 2.06
N ILE A 43 -10.80 -3.20 2.98
CA ILE A 43 -10.63 -2.68 4.35
C ILE A 43 -9.88 -1.35 4.33
N ASP A 44 -8.84 -1.22 3.54
CA ASP A 44 -8.12 0.04 3.33
C ASP A 44 -9.05 1.15 2.81
N ALA A 45 -9.90 0.83 1.83
CA ALA A 45 -10.87 1.80 1.35
C ALA A 45 -11.88 2.22 2.43
N GLN A 46 -12.28 1.29 3.32
CA GLN A 46 -13.10 1.61 4.49
C GLN A 46 -12.35 2.50 5.48
N ASP A 47 -11.07 2.23 5.75
CA ASP A 47 -10.24 3.03 6.65
C ASP A 47 -10.08 4.46 6.13
N VAL A 48 -9.91 4.65 4.81
CA VAL A 48 -9.90 5.97 4.19
C VAL A 48 -11.23 6.70 4.44
N LEU A 49 -12.37 6.04 4.22
CA LEU A 49 -13.69 6.64 4.45
C LEU A 49 -13.91 7.01 5.91
N ILE A 50 -13.56 6.11 6.84
CA ILE A 50 -13.69 6.30 8.28
C ILE A 50 -12.82 7.48 8.72
N THR A 51 -11.56 7.51 8.30
CA THR A 51 -10.61 8.56 8.67
C THR A 51 -11.06 9.92 8.16
N LEU A 52 -11.46 10.03 6.90
CA LEU A 52 -11.97 11.29 6.33
C LEU A 52 -13.29 11.75 6.99
N ALA A 53 -14.05 10.84 7.58
CA ALA A 53 -15.26 11.14 8.34
C ALA A 53 -14.99 11.36 9.84
N THR A 54 -13.72 11.33 10.29
CA THR A 54 -13.33 11.47 11.71
C THR A 54 -12.48 12.74 11.92
N PRO A 55 -13.09 13.95 11.90
CA PRO A 55 -12.36 15.19 12.11
C PRO A 55 -11.80 15.28 13.53
N ALA A 56 -10.54 15.74 13.65
CA ALA A 56 -9.85 15.95 14.91
C ALA A 56 -9.73 17.44 15.25
N GLN A 57 -9.73 17.76 16.56
CA GLN A 57 -9.58 19.13 17.06
C GLN A 57 -8.13 19.45 17.47
N SER A 58 -7.34 18.42 17.81
CA SER A 58 -5.95 18.58 18.22
C SER A 58 -5.04 18.84 17.01
N GLU A 59 -3.85 19.37 17.31
CA GLU A 59 -2.80 19.56 16.29
C GLU A 59 -2.34 18.19 15.74
N PRO A 60 -1.91 18.14 14.47
CA PRO A 60 -1.33 16.93 13.90
C PRO A 60 -0.14 16.43 14.74
N THR A 61 -0.16 15.14 15.03
CA THR A 61 0.92 14.44 15.75
C THR A 61 1.88 13.76 14.78
N HIS A 62 1.43 13.48 13.57
CA HIS A 62 2.17 12.78 12.53
C HIS A 62 1.96 13.43 11.16
N ASP A 63 2.85 13.16 10.24
CA ASP A 63 2.77 13.48 8.82
C ASP A 63 2.79 12.19 7.98
N ALA A 64 2.80 12.30 6.65
CA ALA A 64 2.79 11.16 5.74
C ALA A 64 3.98 10.19 5.91
N VAL A 65 5.11 10.67 6.43
CA VAL A 65 6.33 9.88 6.66
C VAL A 65 6.31 9.22 8.04
N THR A 66 5.95 9.99 9.07
CA THR A 66 5.94 9.55 10.46
C THR A 66 4.69 8.72 10.82
N TYR A 67 3.71 8.65 9.93
CA TYR A 67 2.56 7.74 10.03
C TYR A 67 2.99 6.27 10.13
N TRP A 68 4.09 5.91 9.46
CA TRP A 68 4.58 4.53 9.36
C TRP A 68 5.41 4.13 10.56
N THR A 69 5.03 3.02 11.17
CA THR A 69 5.83 2.37 12.22
C THR A 69 6.71 1.29 11.60
N LEU A 70 7.99 1.25 11.96
CA LEU A 70 8.89 0.19 11.50
C LEU A 70 8.78 -1.02 12.44
N SER A 71 8.38 -2.16 11.90
CA SER A 71 8.42 -3.44 12.59
C SER A 71 9.81 -4.06 12.51
N GLN A 72 10.21 -4.76 13.57
CA GLN A 72 11.45 -5.56 13.60
C GLN A 72 11.26 -6.96 13.01
N THR A 73 10.01 -7.38 12.82
CA THR A 73 9.68 -8.74 12.38
C THR A 73 8.98 -8.65 11.03
N PRO A 74 9.50 -9.29 9.98
CA PRO A 74 8.80 -9.38 8.70
C PRO A 74 7.45 -10.08 8.86
N PRO A 75 6.42 -9.70 8.07
CA PRO A 75 5.12 -10.34 8.11
C PRO A 75 5.26 -11.81 7.67
N THR A 76 4.60 -12.70 8.37
CA THR A 76 4.57 -14.16 8.07
C THR A 76 3.25 -14.59 7.44
N GLY A 77 2.21 -13.74 7.47
CA GLY A 77 0.83 -14.10 7.11
C GLY A 77 0.11 -14.90 8.20
N GLU A 78 0.75 -15.13 9.35
CA GLU A 78 0.18 -15.91 10.47
C GLU A 78 -0.35 -15.02 11.60
N ASP A 79 -0.18 -13.70 11.50
CA ASP A 79 -0.74 -12.75 12.45
C ASP A 79 -2.28 -12.91 12.52
N PRO A 80 -2.92 -12.72 13.68
CA PRO A 80 -4.37 -12.82 13.80
C PRO A 80 -5.16 -11.95 12.83
N LEU A 81 -4.68 -10.75 12.49
CA LEU A 81 -5.32 -9.89 11.50
C LEU A 81 -5.16 -10.44 10.09
N ASP A 82 -3.96 -10.92 9.73
CA ASP A 82 -3.70 -11.57 8.44
C ASP A 82 -4.61 -12.77 8.26
N ALA A 83 -4.71 -13.63 9.29
CA ALA A 83 -5.60 -14.78 9.29
C ALA A 83 -7.08 -14.39 9.22
N LEU A 84 -7.47 -13.23 9.74
CA LEU A 84 -8.84 -12.69 9.60
C LEU A 84 -9.12 -12.31 8.15
N ILE A 85 -8.18 -11.61 7.48
CA ILE A 85 -8.30 -11.23 6.07
C ILE A 85 -8.55 -12.48 5.19
N VAL A 86 -7.76 -13.55 5.38
CA VAL A 86 -7.92 -14.80 4.64
C VAL A 86 -9.32 -15.40 4.83
N ARG A 87 -9.85 -15.39 6.06
CA ARG A 87 -11.22 -15.89 6.34
C ARG A 87 -12.29 -15.01 5.71
N LEU A 88 -12.15 -13.68 5.77
CA LEU A 88 -13.07 -12.73 5.14
C LEU A 88 -13.05 -12.89 3.61
N ALA A 89 -11.88 -12.99 3.00
CA ALA A 89 -11.75 -13.22 1.57
C ALA A 89 -12.43 -14.52 1.13
N ALA A 90 -12.28 -15.59 1.90
CA ALA A 90 -12.92 -16.88 1.61
C ALA A 90 -14.47 -16.81 1.68
N ALA A 91 -15.03 -15.89 2.45
CA ALA A 91 -16.48 -15.73 2.57
C ALA A 91 -17.12 -15.19 1.28
N TYR A 92 -16.36 -14.52 0.40
CA TYR A 92 -16.89 -14.03 -0.87
C TYR A 92 -17.22 -15.14 -1.88
N GLN A 93 -16.60 -16.32 -1.76
CA GLN A 93 -16.79 -17.50 -2.62
C GLN A 93 -16.45 -17.26 -4.10
N GLU A 94 -16.90 -16.14 -4.69
CA GLU A 94 -16.74 -15.80 -6.10
C GLU A 94 -15.96 -14.49 -6.27
N PRO A 95 -14.93 -14.43 -7.15
CA PRO A 95 -14.13 -13.22 -7.40
C PRO A 95 -14.96 -11.99 -7.78
N ARG A 96 -16.06 -12.18 -8.54
CA ARG A 96 -16.92 -11.07 -8.94
C ARG A 96 -17.52 -10.30 -7.76
N LEU A 97 -17.74 -10.94 -6.62
CA LEU A 97 -18.25 -10.28 -5.41
C LEU A 97 -17.18 -9.44 -4.74
N LEU A 98 -15.94 -9.91 -4.73
CA LEU A 98 -14.79 -9.10 -4.29
C LEU A 98 -14.60 -7.88 -5.19
N LYS A 99 -14.58 -8.07 -6.51
CA LYS A 99 -14.46 -6.99 -7.49
C LYS A 99 -15.55 -5.93 -7.30
N PHE A 100 -16.80 -6.37 -7.18
CA PHE A 100 -17.94 -5.48 -6.94
C PHE A 100 -17.77 -4.67 -5.66
N HIS A 101 -17.42 -5.33 -4.56
CA HIS A 101 -17.28 -4.66 -3.25
C HIS A 101 -16.10 -3.69 -3.25
N LEU A 102 -14.96 -4.08 -3.83
CA LEU A 102 -13.79 -3.21 -3.97
C LEU A 102 -14.12 -1.99 -4.86
N ASP A 103 -14.86 -2.19 -5.95
CA ASP A 103 -15.25 -1.08 -6.82
C ASP A 103 -16.18 -0.09 -6.11
N ASP A 104 -17.21 -0.58 -5.41
CA ASP A 104 -18.19 0.24 -4.70
C ASP A 104 -17.52 1.09 -3.60
N LEU A 105 -16.82 0.44 -2.66
CA LEU A 105 -16.12 1.14 -1.57
C LEU A 105 -14.94 1.98 -2.08
N GLY A 106 -14.19 1.45 -3.02
CA GLY A 106 -13.04 2.14 -3.59
C GLY A 106 -13.43 3.38 -4.38
N ALA A 107 -14.57 3.33 -5.11
CA ALA A 107 -15.11 4.51 -5.76
C ALA A 107 -15.57 5.56 -4.73
N ALA A 108 -16.18 5.12 -3.64
CA ALA A 108 -16.58 6.01 -2.55
C ALA A 108 -15.37 6.67 -1.87
N ALA A 109 -14.31 5.90 -1.55
CA ALA A 109 -13.07 6.42 -0.98
C ALA A 109 -12.39 7.45 -1.90
N GLY A 110 -12.32 7.16 -3.21
CA GLY A 110 -11.80 8.09 -4.20
C GLY A 110 -12.58 9.40 -4.26
N ARG A 111 -13.92 9.35 -4.22
CA ARG A 111 -14.77 10.55 -4.18
C ARG A 111 -14.59 11.33 -2.89
N ALA A 112 -14.53 10.65 -1.74
CA ALA A 112 -14.31 11.29 -0.44
C ALA A 112 -12.97 12.02 -0.40
N ALA A 113 -11.91 11.42 -0.93
CA ALA A 113 -10.59 12.04 -1.03
C ALA A 113 -10.59 13.31 -1.88
N VAL A 114 -11.32 13.34 -3.00
CA VAL A 114 -11.42 14.52 -3.87
C VAL A 114 -12.19 15.66 -3.18
N LEU A 115 -13.18 15.33 -2.35
CA LEU A 115 -14.02 16.29 -1.64
C LEU A 115 -13.39 16.80 -0.34
N ALA A 116 -12.41 16.08 0.21
CA ALA A 116 -11.78 16.45 1.48
C ALA A 116 -10.92 17.72 1.32
N ASP A 117 -11.00 18.61 2.30
CA ASP A 117 -10.03 19.69 2.46
C ASP A 117 -8.70 19.08 2.91
N PRO A 118 -7.61 19.21 2.13
CA PRO A 118 -6.30 18.65 2.50
C PRO A 118 -5.77 19.15 3.85
N ALA A 119 -6.19 20.34 4.28
CA ALA A 119 -5.78 20.93 5.55
C ALA A 119 -6.64 20.47 6.73
N MET A 120 -7.75 19.76 6.48
CA MET A 120 -8.61 19.22 7.55
C MET A 120 -7.80 18.23 8.41
N ARG A 121 -7.92 18.37 9.74
CA ARG A 121 -7.32 17.43 10.68
C ARG A 121 -8.22 16.21 10.84
N VAL A 122 -7.64 15.04 10.74
CA VAL A 122 -8.33 13.74 10.86
C VAL A 122 -7.64 12.85 11.88
N GLY A 123 -8.43 12.02 12.55
CA GLY A 123 -7.94 11.05 13.53
C GLY A 123 -7.97 9.63 12.99
N THR A 124 -6.87 8.87 13.17
CA THR A 124 -6.76 7.45 12.83
C THR A 124 -5.73 6.76 13.72
N LYS A 125 -5.98 5.54 14.18
CA LYS A 125 -5.03 4.72 14.98
C LYS A 125 -4.35 5.50 16.12
N ASP A 126 -5.07 6.29 16.89
CA ASP A 126 -4.52 7.17 17.94
C ASP A 126 -3.57 8.26 17.46
N GLN A 127 -3.52 8.53 16.16
CA GLN A 127 -2.74 9.58 15.52
C GLN A 127 -3.68 10.68 14.99
N VAL A 128 -3.14 11.89 14.85
CA VAL A 128 -3.79 12.99 14.15
C VAL A 128 -2.88 13.45 13.02
N LEU A 129 -3.45 13.54 11.82
CA LEU A 129 -2.77 14.02 10.61
C LEU A 129 -3.61 15.11 9.94
N THR A 130 -3.04 15.81 8.96
CA THR A 130 -3.87 16.46 7.95
C THR A 130 -4.45 15.41 7.00
N ALA A 131 -5.62 15.64 6.43
CA ALA A 131 -6.17 14.76 5.42
C ALA A 131 -5.23 14.60 4.21
N GLY A 132 -4.49 15.67 3.87
CA GLY A 132 -3.46 15.63 2.83
C GLY A 132 -2.33 14.66 3.14
N ASP A 133 -1.78 14.70 4.36
CA ASP A 133 -0.73 13.78 4.79
C ASP A 133 -1.21 12.33 4.87
N TYR A 134 -2.44 12.13 5.38
CA TYR A 134 -3.04 10.80 5.43
C TYR A 134 -3.23 10.19 4.04
N LEU A 135 -3.76 10.95 3.08
CA LEU A 135 -3.93 10.50 1.70
C LEU A 135 -2.58 10.26 1.01
N ASP A 136 -1.55 11.06 1.34
CA ASP A 136 -0.20 10.87 0.82
C ASP A 136 0.45 9.60 1.40
N ALA A 137 0.24 9.28 2.68
CA ALA A 137 0.65 8.01 3.28
C ALA A 137 0.01 6.81 2.53
N TYR A 138 -1.25 6.90 2.15
CA TYR A 138 -1.93 5.85 1.38
C TYR A 138 -1.45 5.72 -0.08
N VAL A 139 -0.79 6.74 -0.64
CA VAL A 139 -0.07 6.56 -1.92
C VAL A 139 1.00 5.48 -1.79
N LEU A 140 1.75 5.47 -0.67
CA LEU A 140 2.75 4.44 -0.39
C LEU A 140 2.09 3.07 -0.24
N GLU A 141 1.06 2.95 0.61
CA GLU A 141 0.34 1.70 0.85
C GLU A 141 -0.15 1.06 -0.45
N TRP A 142 -0.88 1.81 -1.22
CA TRP A 142 -1.47 1.29 -2.45
C TRP A 142 -0.46 1.06 -3.57
N THR A 143 0.64 1.80 -3.61
CA THR A 143 1.72 1.54 -4.55
C THR A 143 2.43 0.22 -4.23
N LEU A 144 2.71 -0.05 -2.95
CA LEU A 144 3.30 -1.30 -2.52
C LEU A 144 2.35 -2.49 -2.75
N HIS A 145 1.08 -2.35 -2.41
CA HIS A 145 0.09 -3.40 -2.66
C HIS A 145 -0.22 -3.60 -4.15
N HIS A 146 -0.04 -2.57 -4.98
CA HIS A 146 -0.11 -2.77 -6.43
C HIS A 146 1.08 -3.60 -6.94
N LEU A 147 2.30 -3.38 -6.41
CA LEU A 147 3.44 -4.26 -6.69
C LEU A 147 3.18 -5.69 -6.22
N ASP A 148 2.57 -5.86 -5.04
CA ASP A 148 2.18 -7.16 -4.50
C ASP A 148 1.13 -7.86 -5.38
N LEU A 149 0.16 -7.11 -5.88
CA LEU A 149 -0.88 -7.62 -6.78
C LEU A 149 -0.27 -8.25 -8.05
N VAL A 150 0.67 -7.54 -8.66
CA VAL A 150 1.25 -7.95 -9.95
C VAL A 150 2.45 -8.89 -9.83
N ALA A 151 2.93 -9.18 -8.61
CA ALA A 151 4.17 -9.90 -8.36
C ALA A 151 4.27 -11.26 -9.10
N HIS A 152 3.14 -11.94 -9.26
CA HIS A 152 3.05 -13.25 -9.92
C HIS A 152 2.07 -13.27 -11.09
N LEU A 153 1.65 -12.09 -11.58
CA LEU A 153 0.68 -11.93 -12.66
C LEU A 153 1.33 -11.24 -13.88
N PRO A 154 2.06 -11.97 -14.73
CA PRO A 154 2.72 -11.37 -15.88
C PRO A 154 1.71 -10.75 -16.84
N GLY A 155 2.03 -9.54 -17.32
CA GLY A 155 1.18 -8.80 -18.27
C GLY A 155 0.11 -7.91 -17.63
N VAL A 156 -0.09 -7.99 -16.31
CA VAL A 156 -0.95 -7.03 -15.58
C VAL A 156 -0.18 -5.72 -15.39
N PRO A 157 -0.77 -4.55 -15.71
CA PRO A 157 -0.11 -3.27 -15.52
C PRO A 157 0.22 -3.02 -14.04
N GLY A 158 1.44 -2.54 -13.77
CA GLY A 158 1.88 -2.17 -12.42
C GLY A 158 1.50 -0.73 -12.03
N PRO A 159 2.01 -0.26 -10.88
CA PRO A 159 1.75 1.09 -10.38
C PRO A 159 2.16 2.18 -11.38
N PRO A 160 1.47 3.34 -11.37
CA PRO A 160 1.89 4.52 -12.14
C PRO A 160 3.30 4.99 -11.74
N ALA A 161 4.06 5.53 -12.71
CA ALA A 161 5.43 5.97 -12.49
C ALA A 161 5.55 7.08 -11.42
N ASP A 162 4.60 8.00 -11.38
CA ASP A 162 4.55 9.07 -10.37
C ASP A 162 4.22 8.53 -8.96
N GLY A 163 3.42 7.47 -8.85
CA GLY A 163 3.19 6.74 -7.61
C GLY A 163 4.47 6.06 -7.10
N LEU A 164 5.18 5.36 -8.00
CA LEU A 164 6.47 4.73 -7.67
C LEU A 164 7.51 5.75 -7.19
N ALA A 165 7.65 6.88 -7.92
CA ALA A 165 8.60 7.94 -7.57
C ALA A 165 8.28 8.56 -6.20
N ARG A 166 7.00 8.88 -5.93
CA ARG A 166 6.58 9.44 -4.65
C ARG A 166 6.82 8.45 -3.49
N THR A 167 6.47 7.18 -3.70
CA THR A 167 6.69 6.13 -2.70
C THR A 167 8.17 5.94 -2.40
N ARG A 168 9.05 6.00 -3.42
CA ARG A 168 10.50 5.98 -3.22
C ARG A 168 10.97 7.16 -2.37
N GLU A 169 10.56 8.40 -2.69
CA GLU A 169 10.90 9.58 -1.89
C GLU A 169 10.49 9.41 -0.41
N MET A 170 9.32 8.84 -0.18
CA MET A 170 8.81 8.60 1.17
C MET A 170 9.65 7.54 1.88
N LEU A 171 9.95 6.44 1.21
CA LEU A 171 10.79 5.37 1.75
C LEU A 171 12.23 5.85 2.08
N GLU A 172 12.80 6.71 1.23
CA GLU A 172 14.10 7.35 1.46
C GLU A 172 14.09 8.26 2.71
N LYS A 173 12.98 8.97 2.95
CA LYS A 173 12.81 9.77 4.18
C LYS A 173 12.69 8.88 5.41
N ILE A 174 11.92 7.79 5.34
CA ILE A 174 11.78 6.81 6.44
C ILE A 174 13.14 6.17 6.75
N ALA A 175 13.93 5.80 5.73
CA ALA A 175 15.26 5.23 5.87
C ALA A 175 16.30 6.25 6.35
N ALA A 176 16.00 7.56 6.26
CA ALA A 176 16.96 8.66 6.37
C ALA A 176 18.20 8.41 5.48
N SER A 177 18.00 7.89 4.26
CA SER A 177 19.06 7.57 3.29
C SER A 177 18.47 7.39 1.91
N ALA A 178 19.14 7.92 0.87
CA ALA A 178 18.73 7.73 -0.51
C ALA A 178 19.11 6.34 -1.04
N PHE A 179 18.28 5.76 -1.91
CA PHE A 179 18.65 4.59 -2.69
C PHE A 179 19.62 4.97 -3.81
N PRO A 180 20.54 4.08 -4.20
CA PRO A 180 21.43 4.34 -5.34
C PRO A 180 20.66 4.71 -6.60
N ALA A 181 21.21 5.64 -7.40
CA ALA A 181 20.60 6.10 -8.64
C ALA A 181 20.46 4.98 -9.71
N ALA A 182 21.21 3.89 -9.57
CA ALA A 182 21.13 2.74 -10.46
C ALA A 182 19.84 1.91 -10.24
N PHE A 183 19.18 2.07 -9.09
CA PHE A 183 17.90 1.41 -8.82
C PHE A 183 16.77 2.17 -9.51
N SER A 184 15.94 1.48 -10.26
CA SER A 184 14.62 2.01 -10.63
C SER A 184 13.77 2.19 -9.37
N ASP A 185 12.72 3.02 -9.44
CA ASP A 185 11.83 3.25 -8.29
C ASP A 185 11.21 1.93 -7.81
N ALA A 186 10.74 1.10 -8.73
CA ALA A 186 10.18 -0.21 -8.38
C ALA A 186 11.22 -1.13 -7.70
N GLU A 187 12.47 -1.14 -8.16
CA GLU A 187 13.54 -1.93 -7.53
C GLU A 187 13.86 -1.42 -6.13
N ALA A 188 13.93 -0.11 -5.93
CA ALA A 188 14.14 0.50 -4.63
C ALA A 188 13.04 0.10 -3.64
N LEU A 189 11.77 0.10 -4.09
CA LEU A 189 10.63 -0.31 -3.27
C LEU A 189 10.68 -1.79 -2.94
N LEU A 190 10.83 -2.67 -3.94
CA LEU A 190 10.84 -4.11 -3.73
C LEU A 190 11.97 -4.57 -2.81
N VAL A 191 13.17 -4.00 -2.99
CA VAL A 191 14.34 -4.32 -2.16
C VAL A 191 14.24 -3.65 -0.80
N GLY A 192 13.85 -2.37 -0.78
CA GLY A 192 13.76 -1.56 0.43
C GLY A 192 12.77 -2.12 1.45
N THR A 193 11.66 -2.68 0.99
CA THR A 193 10.60 -3.24 1.85
C THR A 193 10.70 -4.76 2.04
N GLY A 194 11.74 -5.41 1.50
CA GLY A 194 11.96 -6.85 1.68
C GLY A 194 11.11 -7.75 0.78
N ARG A 195 10.35 -7.19 -0.16
CA ARG A 195 9.55 -7.95 -1.14
C ARG A 195 10.42 -8.73 -2.13
N ARG A 196 11.66 -8.29 -2.29
CA ARG A 196 12.69 -8.96 -3.08
C ARG A 196 14.05 -8.83 -2.41
N ALA A 197 14.79 -9.93 -2.30
CA ALA A 197 16.16 -9.88 -1.84
C ALA A 197 17.06 -9.14 -2.86
N PRO A 198 17.98 -8.27 -2.41
CA PRO A 198 18.95 -7.63 -3.30
C PRO A 198 19.92 -8.66 -3.88
N SER A 199 20.29 -8.52 -5.16
CA SER A 199 21.41 -9.25 -5.75
C SER A 199 22.74 -8.89 -5.07
N ALA A 200 23.81 -9.65 -5.33
CA ALA A 200 25.13 -9.32 -4.80
C ALA A 200 25.62 -7.92 -5.25
N ALA A 201 25.37 -7.55 -6.52
CA ALA A 201 25.69 -6.23 -7.05
C ALA A 201 24.87 -5.14 -6.38
N GLN A 202 23.57 -5.32 -6.28
CA GLN A 202 22.66 -4.37 -5.60
C GLN A 202 23.04 -4.18 -4.12
N ARG A 203 23.43 -5.27 -3.42
CA ARG A 203 23.87 -5.18 -2.03
C ARG A 203 25.15 -4.36 -1.89
N ALA A 204 26.09 -4.49 -2.84
CA ALA A 204 27.31 -3.69 -2.85
C ALA A 204 27.02 -2.21 -3.10
N GLU A 205 26.09 -1.89 -4.00
CA GLU A 205 25.66 -0.51 -4.28
C GLU A 205 24.91 0.13 -3.12
N LEU A 206 24.11 -0.64 -2.36
CA LEU A 206 23.38 -0.15 -1.19
C LEU A 206 24.33 0.31 -0.06
N GLY A 207 25.55 -0.26 0.03
CA GLY A 207 26.50 0.13 1.05
C GLY A 207 25.93 0.06 2.47
N GLU A 208 26.02 1.17 3.22
CA GLU A 208 25.51 1.23 4.60
C GLU A 208 23.99 1.11 4.69
N LEU A 209 23.25 1.52 3.66
CA LEU A 209 21.79 1.37 3.62
C LEU A 209 21.38 -0.10 3.74
N ALA A 210 22.17 -1.04 3.21
CA ALA A 210 21.86 -2.47 3.29
C ALA A 210 21.66 -2.98 4.73
N ALA A 211 22.31 -2.34 5.73
CA ALA A 211 22.17 -2.72 7.13
C ALA A 211 20.84 -2.26 7.77
N LYS A 212 20.14 -1.32 7.12
CA LYS A 212 18.84 -0.82 7.57
C LYS A 212 17.66 -1.56 6.95
N LEU A 213 17.92 -2.36 5.90
CA LEU A 213 16.86 -3.04 5.15
C LEU A 213 16.64 -4.48 5.66
N PRO A 214 15.42 -5.00 5.53
CA PRO A 214 14.25 -4.32 4.97
C PRO A 214 13.58 -3.34 5.95
N LEU A 215 12.94 -2.31 5.39
CA LEU A 215 12.01 -1.44 6.12
C LEU A 215 10.64 -2.12 6.12
N VAL A 216 10.30 -2.76 7.22
CA VAL A 216 9.01 -3.43 7.39
C VAL A 216 8.02 -2.41 7.95
N LEU A 217 7.12 -1.94 7.11
CA LEU A 217 6.12 -0.93 7.43
C LEU A 217 4.86 -1.58 8.00
N GLY A 218 4.28 -0.97 9.06
CA GLY A 218 3.05 -1.43 9.70
C GLY A 218 2.31 -0.32 10.44
#